data_1b0741f7ef71d1f26b0922b41457c7d9
#
_entry.id   1b0741f7ef71d1f26b0922b41457c7d9
#
_cell.length_a   1.000
_cell.length_b   1.000
_cell.length_c   1.000
_cell.angle_alpha   90.00
_cell.angle_beta   90.00
_cell.angle_gamma   90.00
#
_symmetry.space_group_name_H-M   'P 1'
#
loop_
_entity.id
_entity.type
_entity.pdbx_description
1 polymer ?
#
loop_
_entity_poly.entity_id
_entity_poly.type
_entity_poly.pdbx_seq_one_letter_code
_entity_poly.pdbx_strand_id
1 'polypeptide(L)'
;NSAAQHAAAVALRGDQTCVETMRQAFQQRRDRIVERINAIPGLSCNKPNGAFYVMMDVRPLLGKRLDGKVIASSSDFANALLEKQHAVIVPGESFLADGFCRLSYATSMEAIEDGMNRLANFVKELN
;
A
#
# COMPACT_ATOMS: atom_id res chain seq x y z
N ASN A 1 -29.25 10.43 -17.37
CA ASN A 1 -28.89 9.63 -18.54
C ASN A 1 -29.57 8.26 -18.47
N SER A 2 -30.56 8.01 -19.38
CA SER A 2 -31.35 6.77 -19.41
C SER A 2 -30.51 5.52 -19.72
N ALA A 3 -29.50 5.65 -20.58
CA ALA A 3 -28.59 4.53 -20.90
C ALA A 3 -27.83 4.06 -19.66
N ALA A 4 -27.33 4.99 -18.83
CA ALA A 4 -26.63 4.64 -17.59
C ALA A 4 -27.56 3.99 -16.57
N GLN A 5 -28.81 4.46 -16.47
CA GLN A 5 -29.83 3.84 -15.57
C GLN A 5 -30.17 2.41 -16.01
N HIS A 6 -30.32 2.17 -17.33
CA HIS A 6 -30.52 0.82 -17.88
C HIS A 6 -29.33 -0.10 -17.61
N ALA A 7 -28.12 0.37 -17.89
CA ALA A 7 -26.89 -0.39 -17.63
C ALA A 7 -26.75 -0.74 -16.14
N ALA A 8 -27.00 0.19 -15.23
CA ALA A 8 -26.97 -0.04 -13.79
C ALA A 8 -28.00 -1.08 -13.35
N ALA A 9 -29.23 -1.01 -13.88
CA ALA A 9 -30.28 -1.98 -13.56
C ALA A 9 -29.92 -3.39 -14.03
N VAL A 10 -29.32 -3.55 -15.22
CA VAL A 10 -28.85 -4.83 -15.75
C VAL A 10 -27.70 -5.36 -14.90
N ALA A 11 -26.72 -4.51 -14.57
CA ALA A 11 -25.56 -4.89 -13.75
C ALA A 11 -25.97 -5.36 -12.35
N LEU A 12 -26.91 -4.68 -11.70
CA LEU A 12 -27.36 -5.03 -10.35
C LEU A 12 -28.26 -6.28 -10.30
N ARG A 13 -28.99 -6.58 -11.38
CA ARG A 13 -29.89 -7.75 -11.47
C ARG A 13 -29.21 -8.98 -12.08
N GLY A 14 -28.07 -8.78 -12.76
CA GLY A 14 -27.34 -9.83 -13.43
C GLY A 14 -26.52 -10.70 -12.47
N ASP A 15 -25.75 -11.61 -13.03
CA ASP A 15 -24.85 -12.47 -12.30
C ASP A 15 -23.77 -11.66 -11.56
N GLN A 16 -23.61 -11.91 -10.26
CA GLN A 16 -22.64 -11.24 -9.39
C GLN A 16 -21.34 -12.05 -9.19
N THR A 17 -21.17 -13.16 -9.88
CA THR A 17 -19.99 -14.05 -9.74
C THR A 17 -18.68 -13.31 -9.99
N CYS A 18 -18.65 -12.40 -10.96
CA CYS A 18 -17.47 -11.59 -11.25
C CYS A 18 -17.07 -10.66 -10.08
N VAL A 19 -18.05 -10.12 -9.34
CA VAL A 19 -17.82 -9.28 -8.16
C VAL A 19 -17.22 -10.11 -7.03
N GLU A 20 -17.77 -11.31 -6.78
CA GLU A 20 -17.26 -12.20 -5.73
C GLU A 20 -15.84 -12.70 -6.06
N THR A 21 -15.57 -13.06 -7.31
CA THR A 21 -14.22 -13.44 -7.75
C THR A 21 -13.22 -12.31 -7.51
N MET A 22 -13.61 -11.07 -7.86
CA MET A 22 -12.78 -9.88 -7.63
C MET A 22 -12.58 -9.63 -6.13
N ARG A 23 -13.64 -9.72 -5.33
CA ARG A 23 -13.57 -9.55 -3.87
C ARG A 23 -12.58 -10.53 -3.24
N GLN A 24 -12.63 -11.80 -3.63
CA GLN A 24 -11.70 -12.82 -3.14
C GLN A 24 -10.24 -12.52 -3.52
N ALA A 25 -10.01 -12.09 -4.76
CA ALA A 25 -8.66 -11.70 -5.21
C ALA A 25 -8.12 -10.50 -4.41
N PHE A 26 -8.96 -9.48 -4.17
CA PHE A 26 -8.57 -8.35 -3.33
C PHE A 26 -8.33 -8.75 -1.87
N GLN A 27 -9.11 -9.67 -1.34
CA GLN A 27 -8.91 -10.18 0.02
C GLN A 27 -7.54 -10.87 0.16
N GLN A 28 -7.17 -11.72 -0.80
CA GLN A 28 -5.86 -12.39 -0.80
C GLN A 28 -4.71 -11.38 -0.88
N ARG A 29 -4.80 -10.39 -1.76
CA ARG A 29 -3.80 -9.32 -1.89
C ARG A 29 -3.67 -8.49 -0.62
N ARG A 30 -4.81 -8.11 -0.01
CA ARG A 30 -4.85 -7.41 1.27
C ARG A 30 -4.15 -8.20 2.37
N ASP A 31 -4.52 -9.46 2.54
CA ASP A 31 -3.98 -10.30 3.60
C ASP A 31 -2.48 -10.48 3.42
N ARG A 32 -2.03 -10.64 2.18
CA ARG A 32 -0.62 -10.78 1.87
C ARG A 32 0.19 -9.50 2.10
N ILE A 33 -0.28 -8.34 1.66
CA ILE A 33 0.46 -7.08 1.87
C ILE A 33 0.55 -6.73 3.35
N VAL A 34 -0.51 -6.96 4.14
CA VAL A 34 -0.52 -6.75 5.60
C VAL A 34 0.48 -7.66 6.29
N GLU A 35 0.51 -8.95 5.95
CA GLU A 35 1.51 -9.91 6.45
C GLU A 35 2.94 -9.41 6.16
N ARG A 36 3.21 -9.03 4.91
CA ARG A 36 4.53 -8.59 4.46
C ARG A 36 5.00 -7.32 5.14
N ILE A 37 4.12 -6.31 5.30
CA ILE A 37 4.45 -5.07 6.01
C ILE A 37 4.82 -5.37 7.47
N ASN A 38 3.98 -6.15 8.17
CA ASN A 38 4.18 -6.44 9.59
C ASN A 38 5.37 -7.38 9.85
N ALA A 39 5.92 -8.02 8.83
CA ALA A 39 7.15 -8.81 8.93
C ALA A 39 8.44 -7.96 8.77
N ILE A 40 8.34 -6.69 8.36
CA ILE A 40 9.50 -5.81 8.21
C ILE A 40 9.73 -5.06 9.53
N PRO A 41 10.91 -5.19 10.19
CA PRO A 41 11.21 -4.50 11.44
C PRO A 41 11.06 -2.97 11.31
N GLY A 42 10.33 -2.36 12.23
CA GLY A 42 10.08 -0.91 12.24
C GLY A 42 8.90 -0.45 11.39
N LEU A 43 8.22 -1.35 10.68
CA LEU A 43 6.97 -1.07 9.97
C LEU A 43 5.80 -1.80 10.61
N SER A 44 4.62 -1.23 10.51
CA SER A 44 3.38 -1.90 10.90
C SER A 44 2.18 -1.33 10.12
N CYS A 45 1.11 -2.09 10.06
CA CYS A 45 -0.18 -1.60 9.58
C CYS A 45 -1.33 -2.37 10.19
N ASN A 46 -2.49 -1.73 10.30
CA ASN A 46 -3.74 -2.40 10.62
C ASN A 46 -4.28 -3.11 9.38
N LYS A 47 -4.97 -4.24 9.58
CA LYS A 47 -5.68 -4.93 8.52
C LYS A 47 -6.97 -4.14 8.19
N PRO A 48 -7.10 -3.55 6.98
CA PRO A 48 -8.30 -2.82 6.61
C PRO A 48 -9.47 -3.77 6.36
N ASN A 49 -10.69 -3.34 6.71
CA ASN A 49 -11.90 -4.12 6.46
C ASN A 49 -12.43 -3.95 5.02
N GLY A 50 -11.95 -2.96 4.29
CA GLY A 50 -12.37 -2.65 2.93
C GLY A 50 -11.36 -1.79 2.19
N ALA A 51 -11.76 -1.19 1.09
CA ALA A 51 -10.93 -0.46 0.14
C ALA A 51 -9.87 -1.34 -0.55
N PHE A 52 -8.86 -0.72 -1.13
CA PHE A 52 -7.77 -1.40 -1.87
C PHE A 52 -6.39 -0.80 -1.51
N TYR A 53 -6.28 -0.20 -0.32
CA TYR A 53 -5.04 0.36 0.20
C TYR A 53 -4.89 0.12 1.71
N VAL A 54 -3.65 0.16 2.17
CA VAL A 54 -3.31 0.15 3.60
C VAL A 54 -2.54 1.42 3.96
N MET A 55 -2.66 1.86 5.21
CA MET A 55 -1.81 2.89 5.80
C MET A 55 -0.73 2.21 6.64
N MET A 56 0.51 2.35 6.21
CA MET A 56 1.71 1.79 6.84
C MET A 56 2.33 2.84 7.77
N ASP A 57 2.52 2.48 9.02
CA ASP A 57 3.22 3.29 10.02
C ASP A 57 4.73 3.21 9.78
N VAL A 58 5.36 4.36 9.51
CA VAL A 58 6.80 4.51 9.31
C VAL A 58 7.47 5.29 10.44
N ARG A 59 6.71 5.73 11.45
CA ARG A 59 7.23 6.56 12.57
C ARG A 59 8.43 5.95 13.27
N PRO A 60 8.53 4.63 13.50
CA PRO A 60 9.71 4.03 14.12
C PRO A 60 11.00 4.15 13.29
N LEU A 61 10.89 4.46 12.01
CA LEU A 61 12.03 4.63 11.10
C LEU A 61 12.40 6.10 10.87
N LEU A 62 11.57 7.05 11.31
CA LEU A 62 11.89 8.47 11.25
C LEU A 62 13.04 8.79 12.19
N GLY A 63 13.92 9.69 11.76
CA GLY A 63 15.16 10.03 12.43
C GLY A 63 16.35 9.14 12.04
N LYS A 64 16.13 7.99 11.40
CA LYS A 64 17.18 7.16 10.82
C LYS A 64 17.83 7.85 9.62
N ARG A 65 18.98 7.34 9.20
CA ARG A 65 19.77 7.92 8.10
C ARG A 65 19.88 6.95 6.93
N LEU A 66 19.89 7.54 5.73
CA LEU A 66 20.24 6.86 4.48
C LEU A 66 21.33 7.70 3.80
N ASP A 67 22.50 7.11 3.54
CA ASP A 67 23.65 7.81 2.92
C ASP A 67 23.99 9.15 3.60
N GLY A 68 23.88 9.20 4.94
CA GLY A 68 24.14 10.38 5.74
C GLY A 68 22.98 11.40 5.82
N LYS A 69 21.91 11.27 5.01
CA LYS A 69 20.72 12.12 5.08
C LYS A 69 19.72 11.55 6.08
N VAL A 70 19.13 12.41 6.90
CA VAL A 70 18.08 12.03 7.87
C VAL A 70 16.74 11.87 7.14
N ILE A 71 16.03 10.80 7.42
CA ILE A 71 14.64 10.58 7.02
C ILE A 71 13.75 11.24 8.11
N ALA A 72 13.33 12.48 7.89
CA ALA A 72 12.62 13.26 8.91
C ALA A 72 11.09 13.15 8.83
N SER A 73 10.56 12.76 7.66
CA SER A 73 9.11 12.74 7.38
C SER A 73 8.73 11.52 6.55
N SER A 74 7.42 11.24 6.43
CA SER A 74 6.94 10.21 5.50
C SER A 74 7.18 10.60 4.03
N SER A 75 7.24 11.89 3.72
CA SER A 75 7.65 12.38 2.40
C SER A 75 9.12 12.06 2.11
N ASP A 76 10.03 12.26 3.07
CA ASP A 76 11.44 11.87 2.91
C ASP A 76 11.57 10.36 2.72
N PHE A 77 10.83 9.57 3.51
CA PHE A 77 10.81 8.13 3.40
C PHE A 77 10.34 7.66 2.01
N ALA A 78 9.24 8.21 1.50
CA ALA A 78 8.69 7.86 0.20
C ALA A 78 9.62 8.25 -0.95
N ASN A 79 10.23 9.44 -0.90
CA ASN A 79 11.18 9.92 -1.90
C ASN A 79 12.47 9.07 -1.90
N ALA A 80 13.01 8.77 -0.73
CA ALA A 80 14.21 7.95 -0.60
C ALA A 80 13.98 6.51 -1.11
N LEU A 81 12.80 5.93 -0.81
CA LEU A 81 12.39 4.61 -1.34
C LEU A 81 12.29 4.63 -2.88
N LEU A 82 11.70 5.68 -3.44
CA LEU A 82 11.62 5.85 -4.89
C LEU A 82 13.01 5.93 -5.54
N GLU A 83 13.88 6.77 -5.00
CA GLU A 83 15.23 6.98 -5.54
C GLU A 83 16.10 5.72 -5.45
N LYS A 84 16.04 5.00 -4.33
CA LYS A 84 16.91 3.85 -4.07
C LYS A 84 16.39 2.53 -4.65
N GLN A 85 15.10 2.31 -4.57
CA GLN A 85 14.50 1.00 -4.87
C GLN A 85 13.48 1.05 -6.01
N HIS A 86 13.24 2.23 -6.61
CA HIS A 86 12.23 2.44 -7.67
C HIS A 86 10.85 1.91 -7.29
N ALA A 87 10.48 2.06 -6.02
CA ALA A 87 9.17 1.69 -5.50
C ALA A 87 8.40 2.96 -5.09
N VAL A 88 7.15 3.08 -5.54
CA VAL A 88 6.30 4.26 -5.32
C VAL A 88 5.29 3.96 -4.23
N ILE A 89 5.25 4.81 -3.21
CA ILE A 89 4.22 4.87 -2.19
C ILE A 89 3.77 6.31 -2.00
N VAL A 90 2.62 6.54 -1.39
CA VAL A 90 2.09 7.90 -1.20
C VAL A 90 2.30 8.32 0.26
N PRO A 91 3.01 9.43 0.52
CA PRO A 91 3.22 9.93 1.88
C PRO A 91 1.89 10.34 2.52
N GLY A 92 1.78 10.10 3.82
CA GLY A 92 0.54 10.28 4.59
C GLY A 92 0.15 11.72 4.82
N GLU A 93 1.09 12.67 4.73
CA GLU A 93 0.83 14.12 4.83
C GLU A 93 -0.27 14.57 3.86
N SER A 94 -0.35 13.94 2.67
CA SER A 94 -1.43 14.19 1.70
C SER A 94 -2.84 13.82 2.22
N PHE A 95 -2.91 13.08 3.34
CA PHE A 95 -4.14 12.58 3.96
C PHE A 95 -4.27 13.00 5.43
N LEU A 96 -3.51 14.01 5.86
CA LEU A 96 -3.44 14.46 7.26
C LEU A 96 -3.03 13.32 8.22
N ALA A 97 -2.16 12.42 7.76
CA ALA A 97 -1.68 11.25 8.48
C ALA A 97 -0.15 11.23 8.48
N ASP A 98 0.45 12.21 9.17
CA ASP A 98 1.90 12.35 9.29
C ASP A 98 2.52 11.10 9.92
N GLY A 99 3.67 10.67 9.39
CA GLY A 99 4.35 9.47 9.85
C GLY A 99 3.77 8.17 9.31
N PHE A 100 2.84 8.25 8.36
CA PHE A 100 2.29 7.09 7.64
C PHE A 100 2.58 7.19 6.14
N CYS A 101 2.55 6.05 5.45
CA CYS A 101 2.57 5.97 3.99
C CYS A 101 1.44 5.07 3.50
N ARG A 102 0.76 5.47 2.41
CA ARG A 102 -0.31 4.68 1.81
C ARG A 102 0.24 3.81 0.69
N LEU A 103 -0.11 2.53 0.74
CA LEU A 103 0.17 1.54 -0.31
C LEU A 103 -1.14 1.04 -0.90
N SER A 104 -1.20 0.92 -2.23
CA SER A 104 -2.32 0.28 -2.93
C SER A 104 -2.01 -1.20 -3.18
N TYR A 105 -2.99 -2.08 -2.97
CA TYR A 105 -2.92 -3.48 -3.40
C TYR A 105 -3.84 -3.79 -4.59
N ALA A 106 -4.28 -2.76 -5.31
CA ALA A 106 -4.99 -2.90 -6.58
C ALA A 106 -4.00 -3.17 -7.73
N THR A 107 -3.19 -4.22 -7.60
CA THR A 107 -2.18 -4.65 -8.57
C THR A 107 -2.03 -6.18 -8.54
N SER A 108 -1.14 -6.76 -9.32
CA SER A 108 -0.90 -8.20 -9.30
C SER A 108 -0.21 -8.67 -8.01
N MET A 109 -0.31 -9.95 -7.67
CA MET A 109 0.38 -10.52 -6.50
C MET A 109 1.91 -10.42 -6.67
N GLU A 110 2.42 -10.63 -7.89
CA GLU A 110 3.84 -10.52 -8.20
C GLU A 110 4.37 -9.10 -7.94
N ALA A 111 3.60 -8.07 -8.34
CA ALA A 111 3.97 -6.68 -8.09
C ALA A 111 3.96 -6.33 -6.59
N ILE A 112 3.02 -6.92 -5.82
CA ILE A 112 3.00 -6.78 -4.35
C ILE A 112 4.27 -7.40 -3.76
N GLU A 113 4.62 -8.63 -4.16
CA GLU A 113 5.82 -9.32 -3.65
C GLU A 113 7.11 -8.57 -3.99
N ASP A 114 7.25 -8.11 -5.24
CA ASP A 114 8.41 -7.32 -5.66
C ASP A 114 8.51 -6.01 -4.88
N GLY A 115 7.40 -5.26 -4.77
CA GLY A 115 7.36 -4.03 -4.00
C GLY A 115 7.71 -4.23 -2.52
N MET A 116 7.22 -5.31 -1.90
CA MET A 116 7.55 -5.63 -0.51
C MET A 116 9.02 -6.07 -0.34
N ASN A 117 9.60 -6.75 -1.30
CA ASN A 117 11.04 -7.08 -1.28
C ASN A 117 11.90 -5.81 -1.37
N ARG A 118 11.55 -4.88 -2.26
CA ARG A 118 12.23 -3.57 -2.40
C ARG A 118 12.12 -2.77 -1.10
N LEU A 119 10.92 -2.71 -0.50
CA LEU A 119 10.71 -2.03 0.77
C LEU A 119 11.54 -2.66 1.90
N ALA A 120 11.57 -3.99 1.99
CA ALA A 120 12.37 -4.68 2.99
C ALA A 120 13.88 -4.44 2.81
N ASN A 121 14.37 -4.38 1.58
CA ASN A 121 15.78 -4.06 1.29
C ASN A 121 16.09 -2.61 1.68
N PHE A 122 15.21 -1.67 1.32
CA PHE A 122 15.36 -0.27 1.70
C PHE A 122 15.47 -0.08 3.22
N VAL A 123 14.57 -0.73 3.98
CA VAL A 123 14.59 -0.60 5.46
C VAL A 123 15.89 -1.12 6.08
N LYS A 124 16.53 -2.16 5.49
CA LYS A 124 17.84 -2.68 5.94
C LYS A 124 18.99 -1.69 5.74
N GLU A 125 18.88 -0.77 4.78
CA GLU A 125 19.89 0.25 4.50
C GLU A 125 19.82 1.44 5.48
N LEU A 126 18.70 1.58 6.23
CA LEU A 126 18.52 2.65 7.21
C LEU A 126 19.29 2.35 8.50
N ASN A 127 20.10 3.30 8.94
CA ASN A 127 20.93 3.21 10.14
C ASN A 127 20.74 4.38 11.11
#